data_49139b5baadd2ecff31045b7ebcdb4cc
#
_entry.id   49139b5baadd2ecff31045b7ebcdb4cc
#
_cell.length_a   1.000
_cell.length_b   1.000
_cell.length_c   1.000
_cell.angle_alpha   90.00
_cell.angle_beta   90.00
_cell.angle_gamma   90.00
#
_symmetry.space_group_name_H-M   'P 1'
#
loop_
_entity.id
_entity.type
_entity.pdbx_description
1 polymer ?
#
loop_
_entity_poly.entity_id
_entity_poly.type
_entity_poly.pdbx_seq_one_letter_code
_entity_poly.pdbx_strand_id
1 'polypeptide(L)'
;MHLLPEIIESAPEIQDIRRNIHAHPELRFEENRTADLVAEALSSWGITVFRGMGKTGVVGRLDGELGPGKMIGLRADMDALPLQEHNNFAHASRNPGKMHACGHDGHTAMLLGAAQYLSNHRDFKGSVIFIFQPAEEGGAGAREMIKDGLFEQFPCDAVFGLHNWPGLAEGDFGVTAGPMMASSNTFEITVTGKGGHAALPH
;
A
#
# COMPACT_ATOMS: atom_id res chain seq x y z
N MET A 1 -5.03 -18.22 -16.61
CA MET A 1 -3.70 -17.91 -16.00
C MET A 1 -3.18 -19.17 -15.32
N HIS A 2 -1.91 -19.55 -15.56
CA HIS A 2 -1.26 -20.62 -14.78
C HIS A 2 -0.62 -19.98 -13.55
N LEU A 3 -1.18 -20.24 -12.37
CA LEU A 3 -0.58 -19.81 -11.10
C LEU A 3 0.52 -20.81 -10.71
N LEU A 4 1.58 -20.30 -10.10
CA LEU A 4 2.63 -21.15 -9.53
C LEU A 4 2.07 -21.92 -8.32
N PRO A 5 2.38 -23.23 -8.16
CA PRO A 5 1.87 -24.04 -7.05
C PRO A 5 2.16 -23.42 -5.68
N GLU A 6 3.34 -22.89 -5.48
CA GLU A 6 3.79 -22.28 -4.23
C GLU A 6 2.96 -21.06 -3.86
N ILE A 7 2.51 -20.28 -4.85
CA ILE A 7 1.61 -19.14 -4.63
C ILE A 7 0.21 -19.62 -4.23
N ILE A 8 -0.26 -20.73 -4.81
CA ILE A 8 -1.54 -21.33 -4.43
C ILE A 8 -1.48 -21.84 -2.97
N GLU A 9 -0.38 -22.47 -2.58
CA GLU A 9 -0.17 -22.97 -1.23
C GLU A 9 -0.12 -21.86 -0.18
N SER A 10 0.53 -20.73 -0.48
CA SER A 10 0.62 -19.58 0.42
C SER A 10 -0.63 -18.69 0.45
N ALA A 11 -1.53 -18.82 -0.55
CA ALA A 11 -2.69 -17.95 -0.68
C ALA A 11 -3.60 -17.88 0.57
N PRO A 12 -3.85 -18.97 1.32
CA PRO A 12 -4.64 -18.88 2.56
C PRO A 12 -3.99 -17.99 3.62
N GLU A 13 -2.68 -18.09 3.83
CA GLU A 13 -1.93 -17.24 4.77
C GLU A 13 -2.01 -15.76 4.37
N ILE A 14 -1.78 -15.47 3.10
CA ILE A 14 -1.85 -14.10 2.56
C ILE A 14 -3.28 -13.55 2.67
N GLN A 15 -4.29 -14.38 2.45
CA GLN A 15 -5.69 -14.01 2.66
C GLN A 15 -5.98 -13.66 4.13
N ASP A 16 -5.43 -14.42 5.07
CA ASP A 16 -5.62 -14.16 6.50
C ASP A 16 -4.89 -12.87 6.92
N ILE A 17 -3.71 -12.59 6.38
CA ILE A 17 -3.02 -11.30 6.56
C ILE A 17 -3.92 -10.16 6.04
N ARG A 18 -4.45 -10.25 4.83
CA ARG A 18 -5.36 -9.26 4.28
C ARG A 18 -6.57 -9.02 5.17
N ARG A 19 -7.26 -10.09 5.60
CA ARG A 19 -8.44 -10.01 6.46
C ARG A 19 -8.12 -9.40 7.82
N ASN A 20 -6.93 -9.68 8.34
CA ASN A 20 -6.45 -9.10 9.58
C ASN A 20 -6.25 -7.59 9.45
N ILE A 21 -5.62 -7.11 8.36
CA ILE A 21 -5.45 -5.69 8.07
C ILE A 21 -6.83 -5.04 7.87
N HIS A 22 -7.71 -5.66 7.08
CA HIS A 22 -9.07 -5.16 6.83
C HIS A 22 -9.89 -4.96 8.10
N ALA A 23 -9.78 -5.88 9.06
CA ALA A 23 -10.49 -5.81 10.33
C ALA A 23 -9.95 -4.71 11.27
N HIS A 24 -8.75 -4.19 11.03
CA HIS A 24 -8.08 -3.20 11.89
C HIS A 24 -7.56 -2.01 11.08
N PRO A 25 -8.44 -1.30 10.34
CA PRO A 25 -8.02 -0.19 9.48
C PRO A 25 -7.45 0.97 10.29
N GLU A 26 -6.35 1.51 9.80
CA GLU A 26 -5.66 2.68 10.35
C GLU A 26 -5.61 3.79 9.31
N LEU A 27 -5.78 5.04 9.74
CA LEU A 27 -5.78 6.18 8.83
C LEU A 27 -4.35 6.62 8.50
N ARG A 28 -4.25 7.48 7.48
CA ARG A 28 -2.99 8.09 7.03
C ARG A 28 -2.10 8.55 8.18
N PHE A 29 -0.85 8.11 8.16
CA PHE A 29 0.18 8.36 9.17
C PHE A 29 -0.11 7.79 10.57
N GLU A 30 -1.13 6.94 10.70
CA GLU A 30 -1.47 6.20 11.92
C GLU A 30 -1.32 4.68 11.75
N GLU A 31 -0.76 4.21 10.62
CA GLU A 31 -0.68 2.81 10.20
C GLU A 31 0.36 2.01 11.02
N ASN A 32 0.40 2.20 12.36
CA ASN A 32 1.42 1.62 13.22
C ASN A 32 1.33 0.10 13.30
N ARG A 33 0.11 -0.43 13.51
CA ARG A 33 -0.14 -1.86 13.59
C ARG A 33 0.11 -2.56 12.25
N THR A 34 -0.32 -1.94 11.16
CA THR A 34 -0.08 -2.45 9.80
C THR A 34 1.41 -2.46 9.49
N ALA A 35 2.13 -1.39 9.85
CA ALA A 35 3.58 -1.30 9.71
C ALA A 35 4.32 -2.36 10.54
N ASP A 36 3.86 -2.63 11.77
CA ASP A 36 4.42 -3.69 12.62
C ASP A 36 4.23 -5.07 11.97
N LEU A 37 3.02 -5.39 11.53
CA LEU A 37 2.70 -6.64 10.85
C LEU A 37 3.56 -6.83 9.59
N VAL A 38 3.69 -5.81 8.77
CA VAL A 38 4.53 -5.85 7.55
C VAL A 38 5.99 -6.08 7.92
N ALA A 39 6.53 -5.35 8.89
CA ALA A 39 7.92 -5.47 9.30
C ALA A 39 8.23 -6.85 9.89
N GLU A 40 7.32 -7.39 10.70
CA GLU A 40 7.45 -8.73 11.29
C GLU A 40 7.41 -9.81 10.20
N ALA A 41 6.48 -9.74 9.26
CA ALA A 41 6.38 -10.68 8.14
C ALA A 41 7.66 -10.68 7.30
N LEU A 42 8.11 -9.52 6.84
CA LEU A 42 9.34 -9.38 6.05
C LEU A 42 10.56 -9.92 6.79
N SER A 43 10.71 -9.58 8.09
CA SER A 43 11.82 -10.04 8.92
C SER A 43 11.81 -11.56 9.09
N SER A 44 10.63 -12.18 9.25
CA SER A 44 10.49 -13.64 9.39
C SER A 44 10.95 -14.40 8.14
N TRP A 45 10.88 -13.77 6.98
CA TRP A 45 11.36 -14.32 5.71
C TRP A 45 12.82 -13.93 5.37
N GLY A 46 13.56 -13.35 6.34
CA GLY A 46 14.96 -12.97 6.15
C GLY A 46 15.19 -11.77 5.24
N ILE A 47 14.16 -10.94 5.04
CA ILE A 47 14.25 -9.69 4.29
C ILE A 47 14.74 -8.59 5.24
N THR A 48 15.72 -7.79 4.80
CA THR A 48 16.21 -6.66 5.60
C THR A 48 15.17 -5.54 5.64
N VAL A 49 14.78 -5.10 6.84
CA VAL A 49 13.69 -4.15 7.05
C VAL A 49 14.20 -2.80 7.52
N PHE A 50 13.66 -1.74 6.93
CA PHE A 50 13.86 -0.33 7.31
C PHE A 50 12.49 0.27 7.62
N ARG A 51 12.39 1.00 8.73
CA ARG A 51 11.11 1.54 9.22
C ARG A 51 11.18 3.05 9.42
N GLY A 52 10.00 3.68 9.40
CA GLY A 52 9.85 5.08 9.78
C GLY A 52 9.97 6.09 8.64
N MET A 53 10.22 5.66 7.40
CA MET A 53 10.16 6.54 6.25
C MET A 53 8.73 7.04 6.02
N GLY A 54 8.53 8.34 5.90
CA GLY A 54 7.18 8.92 5.87
C GLY A 54 6.39 8.61 7.14
N LYS A 55 7.04 8.54 8.30
CA LYS A 55 6.53 8.21 9.64
C LYS A 55 6.26 6.71 9.84
N THR A 56 5.26 6.13 9.18
CA THR A 56 4.83 4.74 9.36
C THR A 56 5.23 3.81 8.22
N GLY A 57 5.88 4.32 7.18
CA GLY A 57 6.32 3.53 6.04
C GLY A 57 7.36 2.47 6.40
N VAL A 58 7.29 1.35 5.68
CA VAL A 58 8.20 0.21 5.82
C VAL A 58 8.83 -0.08 4.47
N VAL A 59 10.14 -0.32 4.48
CA VAL A 59 10.87 -0.74 3.28
C VAL A 59 11.58 -2.06 3.57
N GLY A 60 11.38 -3.05 2.70
CA GLY A 60 12.11 -4.30 2.70
C GLY A 60 13.14 -4.35 1.58
N ARG A 61 14.34 -4.87 1.83
CA ARG A 61 15.35 -5.14 0.80
C ARG A 61 15.68 -6.61 0.73
N LEU A 62 15.58 -7.17 -0.46
CA LEU A 62 15.97 -8.53 -0.78
C LEU A 62 16.98 -8.52 -1.92
N ASP A 63 18.18 -9.05 -1.67
CA ASP A 63 19.20 -9.19 -2.69
C ASP A 63 19.11 -10.58 -3.34
N GLY A 64 19.23 -10.64 -4.67
CA GLY A 64 19.32 -11.88 -5.41
C GLY A 64 20.69 -12.56 -5.24
N GLU A 65 20.74 -13.86 -5.49
CA GLU A 65 21.95 -14.69 -5.31
C GLU A 65 22.85 -14.74 -6.54
N LEU A 66 22.37 -14.24 -7.70
CA LEU A 66 23.14 -14.27 -8.94
C LEU A 66 24.04 -13.04 -9.15
N GLY A 67 24.30 -12.28 -8.09
CA GLY A 67 25.23 -11.16 -8.08
C GLY A 67 24.59 -9.81 -8.48
N PRO A 68 25.42 -8.79 -8.74
CA PRO A 68 24.92 -7.43 -8.97
C PRO A 68 24.04 -7.32 -10.21
N GLY A 69 23.05 -6.42 -10.13
CA GLY A 69 22.09 -6.15 -11.20
C GLY A 69 21.26 -4.91 -10.88
N LYS A 70 20.11 -4.79 -11.52
CA LYS A 70 19.18 -3.68 -11.31
C LYS A 70 18.52 -3.76 -9.95
N MET A 71 18.13 -2.59 -9.42
CA MET A 71 17.30 -2.48 -8.24
C MET A 71 15.87 -2.12 -8.64
N ILE A 72 14.92 -2.98 -8.33
CA ILE A 72 13.52 -2.82 -8.70
C ILE A 72 12.68 -2.58 -7.45
N GLY A 73 11.93 -1.48 -7.44
CA GLY A 73 10.96 -1.18 -6.40
C GLY A 73 9.60 -1.81 -6.72
N LEU A 74 8.99 -2.44 -5.71
CA LEU A 74 7.59 -2.87 -5.74
C LEU A 74 6.85 -2.12 -4.63
N ARG A 75 5.74 -1.45 -4.96
CA ARG A 75 5.03 -0.55 -4.05
C ARG A 75 3.62 -1.02 -3.76
N ALA A 76 3.24 -0.95 -2.50
CA ALA A 76 1.86 -0.99 -2.03
C ALA A 76 1.61 0.16 -1.05
N ASP A 77 0.37 0.63 -0.96
CA ASP A 77 -0.10 1.55 0.06
C ASP A 77 -0.72 0.80 1.24
N MET A 78 -0.83 1.46 2.41
CA MET A 78 -1.25 0.80 3.64
C MET A 78 -2.45 1.45 4.34
N ASP A 79 -2.75 2.71 4.05
CA ASP A 79 -3.73 3.49 4.80
C ASP A 79 -5.18 3.17 4.43
N ALA A 80 -6.08 3.38 5.40
CA ALA A 80 -7.52 3.26 5.26
C ALA A 80 -8.20 4.63 5.17
N LEU A 81 -9.49 4.62 4.88
CA LEU A 81 -10.34 5.81 4.77
C LEU A 81 -11.16 6.06 6.04
N PRO A 82 -11.45 7.34 6.38
CA PRO A 82 -12.37 7.73 7.46
C PRO A 82 -13.82 7.53 7.03
N LEU A 83 -14.22 6.27 6.85
CA LEU A 83 -15.51 5.84 6.34
C LEU A 83 -16.08 4.73 7.21
N GLN A 84 -17.37 4.79 7.57
CA GLN A 84 -18.04 3.73 8.30
C GLN A 84 -18.32 2.53 7.38
N GLU A 85 -17.79 1.37 7.74
CA GLU A 85 -18.12 0.13 7.06
C GLU A 85 -19.49 -0.39 7.48
N HIS A 86 -20.30 -0.82 6.51
CA HIS A 86 -21.64 -1.40 6.71
C HIS A 86 -21.72 -2.89 6.36
N ASN A 87 -20.59 -3.51 6.02
CA ASN A 87 -20.53 -4.95 5.76
C ASN A 87 -20.67 -5.74 7.07
N ASN A 88 -21.10 -7.01 6.95
CA ASN A 88 -21.34 -7.92 8.08
C ASN A 88 -20.56 -9.24 8.01
N PHE A 89 -19.56 -9.34 7.15
CA PHE A 89 -18.68 -10.51 7.10
C PHE A 89 -17.71 -10.55 8.30
N ALA A 90 -17.14 -11.70 8.58
CA ALA A 90 -16.35 -11.96 9.79
C ALA A 90 -15.12 -11.04 9.96
N HIS A 91 -14.56 -10.53 8.87
CA HIS A 91 -13.39 -9.64 8.86
C HIS A 91 -13.76 -8.18 8.59
N ALA A 92 -15.02 -7.77 8.74
CA ALA A 92 -15.40 -6.36 8.70
C ALA A 92 -14.64 -5.55 9.74
N SER A 93 -14.50 -4.25 9.47
CA SER A 93 -13.76 -3.31 10.34
C SER A 93 -14.24 -3.40 11.79
N ARG A 94 -13.29 -3.51 12.71
CA ARG A 94 -13.50 -3.41 14.16
C ARG A 94 -13.26 -2.01 14.71
N ASN A 95 -12.86 -1.08 13.85
CA ASN A 95 -12.57 0.31 14.19
C ASN A 95 -13.69 1.20 13.62
N PRO A 96 -14.67 1.62 14.46
CA PRO A 96 -15.78 2.45 14.00
C PRO A 96 -15.29 3.71 13.26
N GLY A 97 -15.93 4.01 12.12
CA GLY A 97 -15.59 5.17 11.30
C GLY A 97 -14.31 5.02 10.46
N LYS A 98 -13.73 3.81 10.41
CA LYS A 98 -12.56 3.52 9.54
C LYS A 98 -12.82 2.27 8.70
N MET A 99 -12.41 2.28 7.43
CA MET A 99 -12.60 1.16 6.51
C MET A 99 -11.51 1.12 5.44
N HIS A 100 -11.02 -0.05 5.08
CA HIS A 100 -10.23 -0.26 3.87
C HIS A 100 -11.14 -0.28 2.62
N ALA A 101 -11.69 0.89 2.26
CA ALA A 101 -12.63 1.00 1.14
C ALA A 101 -11.94 1.17 -0.22
N CYS A 102 -10.65 1.53 -0.24
CA CYS A 102 -9.85 1.61 -1.47
C CYS A 102 -9.10 0.31 -1.80
N GLY A 103 -9.02 -0.63 -0.85
CA GLY A 103 -8.40 -1.95 -1.07
C GLY A 103 -6.91 -2.02 -0.75
N HIS A 104 -6.36 -1.05 -0.01
CA HIS A 104 -4.95 -1.03 0.38
C HIS A 104 -4.55 -2.21 1.27
N ASP A 105 -5.49 -2.82 2.00
CA ASP A 105 -5.33 -4.10 2.67
C ASP A 105 -4.95 -5.23 1.69
N GLY A 106 -5.59 -5.24 0.52
CA GLY A 106 -5.27 -6.15 -0.57
C GLY A 106 -3.92 -5.87 -1.20
N HIS A 107 -3.60 -4.58 -1.45
CA HIS A 107 -2.32 -4.18 -2.02
C HIS A 107 -1.15 -4.57 -1.12
N THR A 108 -1.25 -4.29 0.19
CA THR A 108 -0.27 -4.69 1.20
C THR A 108 -0.10 -6.21 1.23
N ALA A 109 -1.20 -6.98 1.24
CA ALA A 109 -1.16 -8.43 1.25
C ALA A 109 -0.54 -9.01 -0.03
N MET A 110 -0.88 -8.48 -1.21
CA MET A 110 -0.26 -8.90 -2.48
C MET A 110 1.25 -8.67 -2.49
N LEU A 111 1.71 -7.52 -1.98
CA LEU A 111 3.14 -7.23 -1.92
C LEU A 111 3.87 -8.12 -0.91
N LEU A 112 3.23 -8.45 0.21
CA LEU A 112 3.75 -9.45 1.17
C LEU A 112 3.84 -10.84 0.55
N GLY A 113 2.83 -11.26 -0.22
CA GLY A 113 2.88 -12.54 -0.96
C GLY A 113 4.02 -12.59 -1.97
N ALA A 114 4.26 -11.50 -2.70
CA ALA A 114 5.40 -11.39 -3.60
C ALA A 114 6.74 -11.45 -2.83
N ALA A 115 6.82 -10.81 -1.67
CA ALA A 115 8.02 -10.83 -0.83
C ALA A 115 8.30 -12.23 -0.28
N GLN A 116 7.27 -12.94 0.20
CA GLN A 116 7.38 -14.31 0.67
C GLN A 116 7.87 -15.25 -0.44
N TYR A 117 7.27 -15.17 -1.64
CA TYR A 117 7.70 -15.98 -2.77
C TYR A 117 9.16 -15.71 -3.15
N LEU A 118 9.51 -14.44 -3.33
CA LEU A 118 10.86 -14.04 -3.75
C LEU A 118 11.92 -14.33 -2.68
N SER A 119 11.58 -14.36 -1.40
CA SER A 119 12.51 -14.73 -0.33
C SER A 119 12.99 -16.18 -0.45
N ASN A 120 12.16 -17.06 -1.01
CA ASN A 120 12.48 -18.46 -1.29
C ASN A 120 13.03 -18.70 -2.71
N HIS A 121 12.97 -17.71 -3.60
CA HIS A 121 13.36 -17.81 -5.01
C HIS A 121 14.30 -16.65 -5.37
N ARG A 122 15.54 -16.73 -4.87
CA ARG A 122 16.56 -15.68 -5.02
C ARG A 122 17.44 -15.84 -6.26
N ASP A 123 17.07 -16.67 -7.20
CA ASP A 123 17.79 -16.95 -8.43
C ASP A 123 17.70 -15.84 -9.49
N PHE A 124 17.87 -14.59 -9.04
CA PHE A 124 17.89 -13.39 -9.86
C PHE A 124 19.12 -12.52 -9.54
N LYS A 125 19.43 -11.59 -10.48
CA LYS A 125 20.48 -10.57 -10.29
C LYS A 125 19.89 -9.28 -9.76
N GLY A 126 20.67 -8.58 -8.92
CA GLY A 126 20.27 -7.29 -8.36
C GLY A 126 19.43 -7.41 -7.09
N SER A 127 18.56 -6.45 -6.86
CA SER A 127 17.78 -6.33 -5.61
C SER A 127 16.32 -5.99 -5.88
N VAL A 128 15.44 -6.48 -5.02
CA VAL A 128 14.04 -6.05 -4.95
C VAL A 128 13.83 -5.22 -3.68
N ILE A 129 13.23 -4.06 -3.84
CA ILE A 129 12.86 -3.14 -2.75
C ILE A 129 11.34 -3.18 -2.63
N PHE A 130 10.85 -3.68 -1.50
CA PHE A 130 9.44 -3.70 -1.17
C PHE A 130 9.09 -2.42 -0.42
N ILE A 131 8.27 -1.56 -1.02
CA ILE A 131 7.93 -0.23 -0.49
C ILE A 131 6.48 -0.26 -0.02
N PHE A 132 6.29 -0.29 1.30
CA PHE A 132 4.98 -0.17 1.92
C PHE A 132 4.77 1.28 2.32
N GLN A 133 4.01 1.98 1.47
CA GLN A 133 3.80 3.41 1.55
C GLN A 133 2.65 3.75 2.50
N PRO A 134 2.84 4.68 3.45
CA PRO A 134 1.75 5.22 4.25
C PRO A 134 1.01 6.33 3.51
N ALA A 135 -0.16 6.72 4.02
CA ALA A 135 -0.82 7.99 3.75
C ALA A 135 -1.00 8.34 2.26
N GLU A 136 -1.45 7.38 1.46
CA GLU A 136 -1.79 7.64 0.04
C GLU A 136 -3.01 8.56 -0.03
N GLU A 137 -4.04 8.33 0.80
CA GLU A 137 -5.32 9.04 0.84
C GLU A 137 -5.17 10.48 1.36
N GLY A 138 -4.63 11.34 0.49
CA GLY A 138 -4.47 12.77 0.73
C GLY A 138 -3.36 13.18 1.70
N GLY A 139 -2.54 12.24 2.19
CA GLY A 139 -1.39 12.53 3.06
C GLY A 139 -0.08 12.75 2.30
N ALA A 140 -0.04 12.41 1.01
CA ALA A 140 1.15 12.47 0.17
C ALA A 140 2.34 11.68 0.77
N GLY A 141 2.06 10.50 1.34
CA GLY A 141 3.06 9.68 2.03
C GLY A 141 4.26 9.30 1.17
N ALA A 142 4.06 9.07 -0.14
CA ALA A 142 5.18 8.85 -1.07
C ALA A 142 6.15 10.03 -1.08
N ARG A 143 5.64 11.27 -1.10
CA ARG A 143 6.47 12.47 -1.05
C ARG A 143 7.25 12.56 0.27
N GLU A 144 6.63 12.21 1.37
CA GLU A 144 7.31 12.20 2.68
C GLU A 144 8.39 11.12 2.74
N MET A 145 8.14 9.90 2.22
CA MET A 145 9.18 8.86 2.11
C MET A 145 10.36 9.32 1.23
N ILE A 146 10.09 10.00 0.11
CA ILE A 146 11.13 10.54 -0.77
C ILE A 146 11.96 11.61 -0.03
N LYS A 147 11.32 12.52 0.71
CA LYS A 147 12.01 13.50 1.53
C LYS A 147 12.91 12.89 2.61
N ASP A 148 12.49 11.74 3.13
CA ASP A 148 13.25 10.96 4.13
C ASP A 148 14.40 10.15 3.49
N GLY A 149 14.63 10.31 2.18
CA GLY A 149 15.76 9.71 1.47
C GLY A 149 15.49 8.32 0.88
N LEU A 150 14.24 8.00 0.53
CA LEU A 150 13.89 6.68 -0.02
C LEU A 150 14.77 6.29 -1.22
N PHE A 151 14.90 7.17 -2.22
CA PHE A 151 15.65 6.85 -3.43
C PHE A 151 17.14 7.20 -3.34
N GLU A 152 17.57 7.96 -2.36
CA GLU A 152 18.97 8.12 -1.99
C GLU A 152 19.52 6.84 -1.35
N GLN A 153 18.71 6.19 -0.50
CA GLN A 153 19.08 4.93 0.14
C GLN A 153 18.84 3.71 -0.73
N PHE A 154 17.79 3.74 -1.55
CA PHE A 154 17.39 2.66 -2.47
C PHE A 154 17.23 3.20 -3.89
N PRO A 155 18.32 3.40 -4.65
CA PRO A 155 18.27 3.99 -6.00
C PRO A 155 17.67 3.00 -7.01
N CYS A 156 16.35 2.86 -6.96
CA CYS A 156 15.62 1.95 -7.85
C CYS A 156 15.72 2.39 -9.31
N ASP A 157 16.04 1.46 -10.21
CA ASP A 157 16.01 1.68 -11.67
C ASP A 157 14.57 1.85 -12.20
N ALA A 158 13.60 1.23 -11.53
CA ALA A 158 12.17 1.35 -11.80
C ALA A 158 11.36 1.00 -10.55
N VAL A 159 10.15 1.57 -10.45
CA VAL A 159 9.18 1.24 -9.40
C VAL A 159 7.87 0.83 -10.05
N PHE A 160 7.29 -0.26 -9.55
CA PHE A 160 6.01 -0.79 -9.99
C PHE A 160 5.02 -0.81 -8.82
N GLY A 161 3.75 -0.52 -9.12
CA GLY A 161 2.64 -0.65 -8.20
C GLY A 161 1.42 -1.21 -8.91
N LEU A 162 0.56 -1.90 -8.17
CA LEU A 162 -0.74 -2.38 -8.62
C LEU A 162 -1.83 -1.67 -7.83
N HIS A 163 -2.97 -1.48 -8.46
CA HIS A 163 -4.19 -1.05 -7.79
C HIS A 163 -5.35 -1.97 -8.19
N ASN A 164 -6.15 -2.41 -7.23
CA ASN A 164 -7.39 -3.11 -7.52
C ASN A 164 -8.34 -2.19 -8.29
N TRP A 165 -9.04 -2.74 -9.27
CA TRP A 165 -9.93 -1.94 -10.11
C TRP A 165 -11.29 -2.60 -10.25
N PRO A 166 -12.34 -2.10 -9.57
CA PRO A 166 -13.69 -2.60 -9.75
C PRO A 166 -14.13 -2.48 -11.20
N GLY A 167 -14.70 -3.55 -11.75
CA GLY A 167 -15.18 -3.60 -13.13
C GLY A 167 -14.23 -4.28 -14.12
N LEU A 168 -12.96 -4.54 -13.76
CA LEU A 168 -12.15 -5.51 -14.47
C LEU A 168 -12.52 -6.94 -14.04
N ALA A 169 -12.49 -7.88 -14.97
CA ALA A 169 -12.71 -9.28 -14.64
C ALA A 169 -11.57 -9.81 -13.76
N GLU A 170 -11.88 -10.77 -12.88
CA GLU A 170 -10.89 -11.38 -12.00
C GLU A 170 -9.78 -12.05 -12.82
N GLY A 171 -8.53 -11.72 -12.50
CA GLY A 171 -7.35 -12.20 -13.22
C GLY A 171 -6.93 -11.36 -14.42
N ASP A 172 -7.68 -10.32 -14.78
CA ASP A 172 -7.29 -9.37 -15.82
C ASP A 172 -6.43 -8.25 -15.26
N PHE A 173 -5.50 -7.74 -16.08
CA PHE A 173 -4.64 -6.60 -15.78
C PHE A 173 -4.81 -5.52 -16.83
N GLY A 174 -5.10 -4.28 -16.37
CA GLY A 174 -5.11 -3.10 -17.20
C GLY A 174 -3.76 -2.40 -17.16
N VAL A 175 -3.16 -2.19 -18.34
CA VAL A 175 -1.90 -1.44 -18.50
C VAL A 175 -2.04 -0.50 -19.69
N THR A 176 -1.58 0.74 -19.53
CA THR A 176 -1.52 1.71 -20.63
C THR A 176 -0.14 2.35 -20.72
N ALA A 177 0.29 2.65 -21.92
CA ALA A 177 1.53 3.41 -22.12
C ALA A 177 1.26 4.92 -21.87
N GLY A 178 2.16 5.56 -21.13
CA GLY A 178 2.02 6.97 -20.77
C GLY A 178 1.19 7.20 -19.50
N PRO A 179 0.60 8.39 -19.31
CA PRO A 179 -0.19 8.71 -18.12
C PRO A 179 -1.41 7.80 -17.98
N MET A 180 -1.50 7.07 -16.87
CA MET A 180 -2.60 6.16 -16.57
C MET A 180 -3.60 6.76 -15.58
N MET A 181 -3.09 7.49 -14.57
CA MET A 181 -3.91 8.07 -13.51
C MET A 181 -4.02 9.58 -13.67
N ALA A 182 -5.18 10.14 -13.29
CA ALA A 182 -5.39 11.59 -13.27
C ALA A 182 -4.66 12.23 -12.09
N SER A 183 -4.36 13.53 -12.21
CA SER A 183 -3.93 14.34 -11.07
C SER A 183 -5.13 14.76 -10.23
N SER A 184 -4.93 14.89 -8.93
CA SER A 184 -5.93 15.39 -7.99
C SER A 184 -5.43 16.69 -7.35
N ASN A 185 -6.33 17.66 -7.24
CA ASN A 185 -6.07 18.93 -6.54
C ASN A 185 -7.23 19.22 -5.59
N THR A 186 -6.93 19.64 -4.37
CA THR A 186 -7.92 20.08 -3.40
C THR A 186 -7.85 21.60 -3.26
N PHE A 187 -8.99 22.26 -3.29
CA PHE A 187 -9.09 23.67 -2.97
C PHE A 187 -10.19 23.89 -1.92
N GLU A 188 -10.00 24.86 -1.07
CA GLU A 188 -10.96 25.27 -0.05
C GLU A 188 -11.37 26.72 -0.27
N ILE A 189 -12.68 26.99 -0.25
CA ILE A 189 -13.23 28.31 -0.33
C ILE A 189 -14.01 28.60 0.96
N THR A 190 -13.49 29.55 1.74
CA THR A 190 -14.17 30.01 2.94
C THR A 190 -14.88 31.32 2.67
N VAL A 191 -16.20 31.36 2.85
CA VAL A 191 -17.00 32.56 2.72
C VAL A 191 -17.44 32.99 4.11
N THR A 192 -16.94 34.15 4.55
CA THR A 192 -17.29 34.76 5.84
C THR A 192 -18.27 35.90 5.62
N GLY A 193 -19.45 35.81 6.17
CA GLY A 193 -20.49 36.83 6.02
C GLY A 193 -21.34 37.00 7.29
N LYS A 194 -22.29 37.92 7.23
CA LYS A 194 -23.33 38.06 8.25
C LYS A 194 -24.58 37.32 7.79
N GLY A 195 -25.20 36.57 8.71
CA GLY A 195 -26.51 35.97 8.44
C GLY A 195 -27.57 37.05 8.22
N GLY A 196 -28.48 36.77 7.25
CA GLY A 196 -29.57 37.68 6.93
C GLY A 196 -30.74 36.94 6.25
N HIS A 197 -31.83 37.61 6.04
CA HIS A 197 -32.98 37.08 5.32
C HIS A 197 -32.63 37.01 3.82
N ALA A 198 -32.89 35.88 3.15
CA ALA A 198 -32.50 35.68 1.75
C ALA A 198 -33.05 36.71 0.77
N ALA A 199 -34.29 37.22 1.05
CA ALA A 199 -34.93 38.27 0.22
C ALA A 199 -34.60 39.71 0.70
N LEU A 200 -33.93 39.87 1.85
CA LEU A 200 -33.56 41.17 2.42
C LEU A 200 -32.12 41.07 3.01
N PRO A 201 -31.11 40.94 2.14
CA PRO A 201 -29.75 40.66 2.57
C PRO A 201 -28.94 41.87 3.09
N HIS A 202 -29.53 43.06 3.07
CA HIS A 202 -28.91 44.34 3.47
C HIS A 202 -29.33 44.83 4.86
#